data_16f786e77e0f5ce3b42179441b326cd1
#
_entry.id   16f786e77e0f5ce3b42179441b326cd1
#
_cell.length_a   1.000
_cell.length_b   1.000
_cell.length_c   1.000
_cell.angle_alpha   90.00
_cell.angle_beta   90.00
_cell.angle_gamma   90.00
#
_symmetry.space_group_name_H-M   'P 1'
#
loop_
_entity.id
_entity.type
_entity.pdbx_description
1 polymer ?
#
loop_
_entity_poly.entity_id
_entity_poly.type
_entity_poly.pdbx_seq_one_letter_code
_entity_poly.pdbx_strand_id
1 'polypeptide(L)'
;MNKFFLDKSDNNFGVLALIDPDLKNDKILDNLISSINDNDFSGVLVGGSSISDHKYEERLKKIKTNINKPVILFPGSSNQISKFSDAILFTSLLSGRNPKYLIDEQVNGIKFIKKYNLPVIPTGYLLIGGNSQTSVEIQSQTEPLNPEDYENILNHVLVAEYFGMSFIYLENGSGAENCIDCKLIEYLNSRIKIPMIVGGGVTTKNSILDLKKAGARFVVLGTVLEQNPNSEFISNLLS
;
A
#
# COMPACT_ATOMS: atom_id res chain seq x y z
N MET A 1 4.58 24.34 -1.32
CA MET A 1 3.76 23.21 -0.83
C MET A 1 3.65 22.25 -1.99
N ASN A 2 4.48 21.19 -2.03
CA ASN A 2 4.40 20.19 -3.09
C ASN A 2 3.04 19.48 -2.96
N LYS A 3 2.17 19.67 -3.96
CA LYS A 3 0.95 18.88 -4.09
C LYS A 3 1.38 17.44 -4.36
N PHE A 4 1.42 16.61 -3.33
CA PHE A 4 1.53 15.18 -3.53
C PHE A 4 0.31 14.72 -4.34
N PHE A 5 0.53 13.89 -5.33
CA PHE A 5 -0.54 13.26 -6.13
C PHE A 5 -1.54 12.47 -5.27
N LEU A 6 -1.18 12.12 -4.02
CA LEU A 6 -2.08 11.59 -3.00
C LEU A 6 -2.82 12.73 -2.25
N ASP A 7 -3.18 13.80 -2.94
CA ASP A 7 -4.09 14.80 -2.38
C ASP A 7 -5.50 14.20 -2.35
N LYS A 8 -6.07 14.09 -1.15
CA LYS A 8 -7.44 13.59 -0.96
C LYS A 8 -8.51 14.44 -1.65
N SER A 9 -8.17 15.66 -2.06
CA SER A 9 -9.07 16.55 -2.82
C SER A 9 -9.11 16.24 -4.31
N ASP A 10 -8.14 15.48 -4.84
CA ASP A 10 -8.11 15.01 -6.22
C ASP A 10 -8.88 13.68 -6.31
N ASN A 11 -9.94 13.62 -7.10
CA ASN A 11 -10.80 12.43 -7.25
C ASN A 11 -10.36 11.51 -8.41
N ASN A 12 -9.19 11.71 -9.01
CA ASN A 12 -8.74 10.87 -10.11
C ASN A 12 -8.27 9.50 -9.61
N PHE A 13 -8.77 8.43 -10.24
CA PHE A 13 -8.30 7.07 -9.99
C PHE A 13 -6.84 6.90 -10.36
N GLY A 14 -6.10 6.11 -9.60
CA GLY A 14 -4.69 5.81 -9.88
C GLY A 14 -4.30 4.37 -9.54
N VAL A 15 -3.23 3.90 -10.17
CA VAL A 15 -2.60 2.62 -9.85
C VAL A 15 -1.22 2.88 -9.23
N LEU A 16 -0.94 2.23 -8.12
CA LEU A 16 0.33 2.29 -7.42
C LEU A 16 1.07 0.97 -7.59
N ALA A 17 2.35 1.04 -7.96
CA ALA A 17 3.22 -0.12 -7.89
C ALA A 17 3.71 -0.32 -6.45
N LEU A 18 3.78 -1.55 -5.97
CA LEU A 18 4.44 -1.89 -4.71
C LEU A 18 5.70 -2.70 -5.01
N ILE A 19 6.83 -2.20 -4.55
CA ILE A 19 8.13 -2.90 -4.60
C ILE A 19 8.52 -3.28 -3.18
N ASP A 20 8.69 -4.59 -2.94
CA ASP A 20 9.32 -5.08 -1.73
C ASP A 20 10.86 -5.05 -1.93
N PRO A 21 11.60 -4.18 -1.21
CA PRO A 21 13.04 -4.03 -1.37
C PRO A 21 13.83 -5.12 -0.65
N ASP A 22 13.45 -6.37 -0.88
CA ASP A 22 14.04 -7.57 -0.28
C ASP A 22 14.98 -8.30 -1.26
N LEU A 23 15.86 -9.17 -0.71
CA LEU A 23 16.83 -9.99 -1.43
C LEU A 23 16.17 -10.80 -2.57
N LYS A 24 14.96 -11.29 -2.37
CA LYS A 24 14.22 -12.07 -3.37
C LYS A 24 14.04 -11.33 -4.70
N ASN A 25 13.98 -10.00 -4.64
CA ASN A 25 13.70 -9.14 -5.79
C ASN A 25 14.97 -8.57 -6.46
N ASP A 26 16.18 -8.82 -5.94
CA ASP A 26 17.43 -8.25 -6.49
C ASP A 26 17.62 -8.53 -7.99
N LYS A 27 17.23 -9.73 -8.47
CA LYS A 27 17.39 -10.13 -9.87
C LYS A 27 16.41 -9.44 -10.83
N ILE A 28 15.29 -8.99 -10.32
CA ILE A 28 14.21 -8.38 -11.14
C ILE A 28 14.09 -6.87 -10.93
N LEU A 29 14.80 -6.30 -9.96
CA LEU A 29 14.63 -4.90 -9.54
C LEU A 29 14.86 -3.90 -10.67
N ASP A 30 15.87 -4.11 -11.51
CA ASP A 30 16.15 -3.23 -12.66
C ASP A 30 15.03 -3.27 -13.70
N ASN A 31 14.51 -4.47 -13.97
CA ASN A 31 13.40 -4.65 -14.90
C ASN A 31 12.11 -4.02 -14.34
N LEU A 32 11.84 -4.20 -13.04
CA LEU A 32 10.70 -3.57 -12.37
C LEU A 32 10.78 -2.03 -12.46
N ILE A 33 11.93 -1.46 -12.15
CA ILE A 33 12.15 0.00 -12.24
C ILE A 33 11.88 0.50 -13.66
N SER A 34 12.47 -0.15 -14.68
CA SER A 34 12.25 0.22 -16.08
C SER A 34 10.77 0.11 -16.45
N SER A 35 10.16 -1.02 -16.17
CA SER A 35 8.76 -1.26 -16.53
C SER A 35 7.77 -0.31 -15.83
N ILE A 36 8.06 0.08 -14.59
CA ILE A 36 7.25 1.08 -13.89
C ILE A 36 7.41 2.46 -14.52
N ASN A 37 8.63 2.83 -14.95
CA ASN A 37 8.87 4.10 -15.60
C ASN A 37 8.17 4.20 -16.96
N ASP A 38 8.10 3.10 -17.69
CA ASP A 38 7.51 3.01 -19.04
C ASP A 38 5.98 2.98 -19.01
N ASN A 39 5.37 2.77 -17.84
CA ASN A 39 3.93 2.58 -17.72
C ASN A 39 3.26 3.64 -16.82
N ASP A 40 1.93 3.76 -16.90
CA ASP A 40 1.14 4.81 -16.23
C ASP A 40 0.80 4.48 -14.78
N PHE A 41 1.83 4.40 -13.93
CA PHE A 41 1.64 4.36 -12.48
C PHE A 41 1.58 5.77 -11.90
N SER A 42 0.69 5.97 -10.95
CA SER A 42 0.58 7.24 -10.19
C SER A 42 1.73 7.42 -9.19
N GLY A 43 2.38 6.34 -8.77
CA GLY A 43 3.51 6.34 -7.83
C GLY A 43 3.93 4.94 -7.44
N VAL A 44 4.96 4.89 -6.60
CA VAL A 44 5.55 3.64 -6.13
C VAL A 44 5.53 3.60 -4.61
N LEU A 45 4.88 2.58 -4.06
CA LEU A 45 5.01 2.22 -2.66
C LEU A 45 6.25 1.33 -2.50
N VAL A 46 7.07 1.60 -1.49
CA VAL A 46 8.26 0.80 -1.21
C VAL A 46 8.25 0.36 0.24
N GLY A 47 8.24 -0.94 0.45
CA GLY A 47 8.21 -1.56 1.77
C GLY A 47 7.83 -3.01 1.72
N GLY A 48 8.10 -3.72 2.79
CA GLY A 48 7.77 -5.12 2.97
C GLY A 48 7.52 -5.44 4.44
N SER A 49 6.88 -6.57 4.70
CA SER A 49 6.56 -6.99 6.07
C SER A 49 7.83 -7.23 6.91
N SER A 50 8.93 -7.63 6.28
CA SER A 50 10.21 -7.88 6.94
C SER A 50 11.39 -7.41 6.09
N ILE A 51 12.54 -7.21 6.72
CA ILE A 51 13.83 -6.98 6.05
C ILE A 51 14.68 -8.22 6.27
N SER A 52 15.10 -8.87 5.18
CA SER A 52 15.85 -10.13 5.25
C SER A 52 17.38 -9.93 5.34
N ASP A 53 17.89 -8.75 4.92
CA ASP A 53 19.32 -8.47 4.89
C ASP A 53 19.65 -6.98 5.13
N HIS A 54 20.97 -6.64 5.09
CA HIS A 54 21.49 -5.29 5.34
C HIS A 54 21.47 -4.37 4.11
N LYS A 55 20.95 -4.80 2.95
CA LYS A 55 20.97 -4.01 1.69
C LYS A 55 19.70 -3.19 1.45
N TYR A 56 18.81 -3.12 2.42
CA TYR A 56 17.56 -2.36 2.33
C TYR A 56 17.78 -0.91 1.86
N GLU A 57 18.67 -0.16 2.52
CA GLU A 57 18.98 1.23 2.18
C GLU A 57 19.60 1.38 0.78
N GLU A 58 20.43 0.43 0.36
CA GLU A 58 21.03 0.42 -0.98
C GLU A 58 19.96 0.23 -2.06
N ARG A 59 19.03 -0.72 -1.85
CA ARG A 59 17.89 -0.94 -2.76
C ARG A 59 16.97 0.27 -2.83
N LEU A 60 16.64 0.88 -1.67
CA LEU A 60 15.84 2.11 -1.64
C LEU A 60 16.51 3.25 -2.40
N LYS A 61 17.81 3.45 -2.19
CA LYS A 61 18.58 4.46 -2.93
C LYS A 61 18.51 4.19 -4.45
N LYS A 62 18.70 2.94 -4.86
CA LYS A 62 18.61 2.53 -6.27
C LYS A 62 17.22 2.81 -6.85
N ILE A 63 16.15 2.43 -6.14
CA ILE A 63 14.75 2.71 -6.53
C ILE A 63 14.56 4.22 -6.66
N LYS A 64 14.87 5.00 -5.61
CA LYS A 64 14.66 6.44 -5.59
C LYS A 64 15.43 7.18 -6.68
N THR A 65 16.65 6.72 -7.02
CA THR A 65 17.49 7.37 -8.04
C THR A 65 16.99 7.10 -9.45
N ASN A 66 16.40 5.93 -9.71
CA ASN A 66 16.08 5.48 -11.06
C ASN A 66 14.57 5.49 -11.38
N ILE A 67 13.68 5.65 -10.38
CA ILE A 67 12.24 5.83 -10.60
C ILE A 67 11.95 7.31 -10.91
N ASN A 68 11.17 7.55 -11.98
CA ASN A 68 10.72 8.88 -12.39
C ASN A 68 9.33 9.26 -11.80
N LYS A 69 8.80 8.45 -10.92
CA LYS A 69 7.53 8.61 -10.23
C LYS A 69 7.76 8.93 -8.76
N PRO A 70 6.77 9.48 -8.03
CA PRO A 70 6.87 9.63 -6.58
C PRO A 70 7.10 8.28 -5.88
N VAL A 71 8.11 8.23 -4.99
CA VAL A 71 8.46 7.07 -4.17
C VAL A 71 7.97 7.30 -2.74
N ILE A 72 7.07 6.45 -2.27
CA ILE A 72 6.42 6.56 -0.97
C ILE A 72 6.77 5.35 -0.13
N LEU A 73 7.29 5.56 1.06
CA LEU A 73 7.51 4.45 1.99
C LEU A 73 6.19 3.86 2.45
N PHE A 74 6.12 2.53 2.43
CA PHE A 74 5.07 1.73 3.03
C PHE A 74 5.70 0.74 4.01
N PRO A 75 6.21 1.23 5.16
CA PRO A 75 7.09 0.46 6.03
C PRO A 75 6.30 -0.53 6.88
N GLY A 76 6.84 -1.74 7.02
CA GLY A 76 6.36 -2.73 7.98
C GLY A 76 6.82 -2.45 9.42
N SER A 77 7.85 -1.60 9.60
CA SER A 77 8.33 -1.15 10.91
C SER A 77 9.10 0.18 10.81
N SER A 78 9.33 0.84 11.94
CA SER A 78 10.09 2.09 12.04
C SER A 78 11.53 2.00 11.54
N ASN A 79 12.11 0.81 11.52
CA ASN A 79 13.45 0.56 10.99
C ASN A 79 13.55 0.66 9.45
N GLN A 80 12.41 0.68 8.77
CA GLN A 80 12.32 0.83 7.32
C GLN A 80 12.18 2.29 6.87
N ILE A 81 12.21 3.25 7.78
CA ILE A 81 12.09 4.67 7.44
C ILE A 81 13.43 5.20 6.92
N SER A 82 13.44 5.63 5.67
CA SER A 82 14.63 6.04 4.93
C SER A 82 14.46 7.43 4.33
N LYS A 83 15.59 8.12 4.12
CA LYS A 83 15.67 9.42 3.41
C LYS A 83 15.47 9.28 1.88
N PHE A 84 15.54 8.07 1.36
CA PHE A 84 15.41 7.81 -0.08
C PHE A 84 13.96 7.61 -0.48
N SER A 85 13.14 8.62 -0.18
CA SER A 85 11.71 8.65 -0.50
C SER A 85 11.19 10.09 -0.56
N ASP A 86 10.00 10.27 -1.13
CA ASP A 86 9.31 11.56 -1.23
C ASP A 86 8.29 11.76 -0.10
N ALA A 87 7.75 10.66 0.45
CA ALA A 87 6.79 10.66 1.53
C ALA A 87 6.74 9.30 2.23
N ILE A 88 5.91 9.22 3.27
CA ILE A 88 5.64 7.99 4.01
C ILE A 88 4.14 7.80 4.21
N LEU A 89 3.60 6.60 3.94
CA LEU A 89 2.32 6.18 4.50
C LEU A 89 2.51 5.95 6.00
N PHE A 90 1.96 6.84 6.78
CA PHE A 90 2.02 6.76 8.24
C PHE A 90 0.84 5.92 8.72
N THR A 91 1.02 4.60 8.62
CA THR A 91 -0.03 3.62 8.82
C THR A 91 -0.28 3.33 10.29
N SER A 92 -1.54 3.12 10.66
CA SER A 92 -1.95 2.49 11.92
C SER A 92 -2.83 1.28 11.60
N LEU A 93 -2.47 0.10 12.13
CA LEU A 93 -3.21 -1.16 11.89
C LEU A 93 -4.47 -1.19 12.74
N LEU A 94 -5.54 -0.54 12.25
CA LEU A 94 -6.78 -0.35 13.01
C LEU A 94 -7.59 -1.65 13.19
N SER A 95 -7.41 -2.65 12.31
CA SER A 95 -8.00 -3.98 12.48
C SER A 95 -7.32 -4.80 13.59
N GLY A 96 -6.08 -4.44 13.97
CA GLY A 96 -5.32 -5.11 15.02
C GLY A 96 -5.63 -4.61 16.41
N ARG A 97 -5.16 -5.38 17.43
CA ARG A 97 -5.19 -4.98 18.84
C ARG A 97 -3.80 -5.03 19.49
N ASN A 98 -2.76 -5.25 18.67
CA ASN A 98 -1.38 -5.18 19.10
C ASN A 98 -0.92 -3.72 19.12
N PRO A 99 -0.61 -3.11 20.27
CA PRO A 99 -0.23 -1.71 20.39
C PRO A 99 1.02 -1.39 19.56
N LYS A 100 1.89 -2.36 19.33
CA LYS A 100 3.08 -2.19 18.48
C LYS A 100 2.72 -1.59 17.11
N TYR A 101 1.71 -2.13 16.43
CA TYR A 101 1.32 -1.71 15.08
C TYR A 101 0.21 -0.64 15.08
N LEU A 102 -0.46 -0.46 16.23
CA LEU A 102 -1.44 0.61 16.39
C LEU A 102 -0.77 1.97 16.61
N ILE A 103 0.31 2.03 17.43
CA ILE A 103 0.91 3.31 17.83
C ILE A 103 2.43 3.26 18.08
N ASP A 104 3.02 2.15 18.56
CA ASP A 104 4.41 2.17 19.01
C ASP A 104 5.39 2.35 17.85
N GLU A 105 5.15 1.71 16.70
CA GLU A 105 5.98 1.88 15.51
C GLU A 105 5.92 3.33 14.98
N GLN A 106 4.76 3.99 15.07
CA GLN A 106 4.62 5.39 14.71
C GLN A 106 5.44 6.29 15.65
N VAL A 107 5.34 6.07 16.96
CA VAL A 107 6.12 6.81 17.97
C VAL A 107 7.62 6.61 17.72
N ASN A 108 8.08 5.38 17.52
CA ASN A 108 9.47 5.05 17.23
C ASN A 108 9.98 5.67 15.91
N GLY A 109 9.09 5.81 14.93
CA GLY A 109 9.38 6.38 13.62
C GLY A 109 9.59 7.90 13.60
N ILE A 110 8.99 8.65 14.54
CA ILE A 110 9.02 10.13 14.54
C ILE A 110 10.43 10.72 14.46
N LYS A 111 11.39 10.13 15.14
CA LYS A 111 12.79 10.61 15.10
C LYS A 111 13.38 10.59 13.68
N PHE A 112 13.06 9.58 12.88
CA PHE A 112 13.55 9.45 11.51
C PHE A 112 12.76 10.37 10.56
N ILE A 113 11.44 10.46 10.72
CA ILE A 113 10.57 11.35 9.94
C ILE A 113 11.05 12.80 10.11
N LYS A 114 11.28 13.24 11.34
CA LYS A 114 11.83 14.58 11.62
C LYS A 114 13.23 14.76 11.05
N LYS A 115 14.12 13.78 11.24
CA LYS A 115 15.51 13.83 10.74
C LYS A 115 15.58 13.99 9.23
N TYR A 116 14.68 13.32 8.49
CA TYR A 116 14.68 13.31 7.03
C TYR A 116 13.69 14.32 6.44
N ASN A 117 12.94 15.03 7.28
CA ASN A 117 11.88 15.98 6.88
C ASN A 117 10.88 15.34 5.90
N LEU A 118 10.47 14.12 6.19
CA LEU A 118 9.56 13.36 5.32
C LEU A 118 8.13 13.87 5.43
N PRO A 119 7.47 14.19 4.32
CA PRO A 119 6.03 14.39 4.27
C PRO A 119 5.28 13.13 4.74
N VAL A 120 4.29 13.32 5.60
CA VAL A 120 3.53 12.23 6.23
C VAL A 120 2.15 12.16 5.61
N ILE A 121 1.71 10.94 5.27
CA ILE A 121 0.37 10.64 4.77
C ILE A 121 -0.33 9.75 5.81
N PRO A 122 -1.12 10.33 6.74
CA PRO A 122 -1.83 9.56 7.76
C PRO A 122 -2.79 8.56 7.12
N THR A 123 -2.62 7.27 7.41
CA THR A 123 -3.36 6.20 6.72
C THR A 123 -3.82 5.15 7.73
N GLY A 124 -5.14 4.92 7.79
CA GLY A 124 -5.67 3.75 8.47
C GLY A 124 -5.38 2.50 7.64
N TYR A 125 -4.99 1.41 8.28
CA TYR A 125 -4.70 0.15 7.61
C TYR A 125 -5.61 -0.94 8.17
N LEU A 126 -6.39 -1.58 7.31
CA LEU A 126 -7.27 -2.68 7.66
C LEU A 126 -6.85 -3.94 6.94
N LEU A 127 -6.58 -4.99 7.70
CA LEU A 127 -6.41 -6.32 7.18
C LEU A 127 -7.80 -6.99 7.13
N ILE A 128 -8.22 -7.34 5.93
CA ILE A 128 -9.50 -8.00 5.68
C ILE A 128 -9.20 -9.44 5.30
N GLY A 129 -9.85 -10.39 5.95
CA GLY A 129 -9.49 -11.79 5.86
C GLY A 129 -9.66 -12.37 4.48
N GLY A 130 -8.69 -13.22 4.11
CA GLY A 130 -8.68 -14.10 2.96
C GLY A 130 -8.55 -15.56 3.38
N ASN A 131 -8.50 -16.45 2.39
CA ASN A 131 -8.43 -17.90 2.62
C ASN A 131 -7.02 -18.42 3.00
N SER A 132 -6.01 -17.54 3.09
CA SER A 132 -4.63 -17.90 3.39
C SER A 132 -4.01 -16.96 4.42
N GLN A 133 -3.20 -17.51 5.31
CA GLN A 133 -2.49 -16.73 6.30
C GLN A 133 -1.43 -15.83 5.63
N THR A 134 -1.53 -14.53 5.85
CA THR A 134 -0.65 -13.52 5.23
C THR A 134 0.56 -13.21 6.11
N SER A 135 1.63 -12.66 5.50
CA SER A 135 2.80 -12.20 6.26
C SER A 135 2.46 -11.11 7.29
N VAL A 136 1.47 -10.26 6.99
CA VAL A 136 1.01 -9.22 7.90
C VAL A 136 0.31 -9.82 9.12
N GLU A 137 -0.56 -10.83 8.93
CA GLU A 137 -1.21 -11.57 10.03
C GLU A 137 -0.20 -12.18 10.99
N ILE A 138 0.77 -12.92 10.42
CA ILE A 138 1.82 -13.60 11.20
C ILE A 138 2.62 -12.58 12.01
N GLN A 139 3.09 -11.52 11.35
CA GLN A 139 3.99 -10.55 11.96
C GLN A 139 3.29 -9.65 12.97
N SER A 140 2.05 -9.26 12.69
CA SER A 140 1.28 -8.38 13.59
C SER A 140 0.50 -9.13 14.65
N GLN A 141 0.39 -10.46 14.53
CA GLN A 141 -0.49 -11.28 15.35
C GLN A 141 -1.94 -10.75 15.35
N THR A 142 -2.38 -10.30 14.17
CA THR A 142 -3.70 -9.72 13.98
C THR A 142 -4.59 -10.71 13.25
N GLU A 143 -5.74 -11.00 13.82
CA GLU A 143 -6.81 -11.69 13.13
C GLU A 143 -7.47 -10.72 12.13
N PRO A 144 -7.55 -11.08 10.84
CA PRO A 144 -8.19 -10.22 9.85
C PRO A 144 -9.69 -10.02 10.14
N LEU A 145 -10.23 -8.89 9.68
CA LEU A 145 -11.67 -8.67 9.73
C LEU A 145 -12.38 -9.65 8.78
N ASN A 146 -13.53 -10.17 9.21
CA ASN A 146 -14.35 -11.03 8.36
C ASN A 146 -14.86 -10.23 7.15
N PRO A 147 -14.57 -10.62 5.89
CA PRO A 147 -14.96 -9.89 4.69
C PRO A 147 -16.47 -9.80 4.49
N GLU A 148 -17.27 -10.70 5.11
CA GLU A 148 -18.73 -10.68 5.06
C GLU A 148 -19.36 -9.73 6.10
N ASP A 149 -18.60 -9.27 7.09
CA ASP A 149 -19.08 -8.37 8.14
C ASP A 149 -18.85 -6.89 7.74
N TYR A 150 -19.62 -6.45 6.76
CA TYR A 150 -19.54 -5.11 6.18
C TYR A 150 -19.71 -3.99 7.20
N GLU A 151 -20.58 -4.20 8.19
CA GLU A 151 -20.84 -3.20 9.24
C GLU A 151 -19.63 -3.02 10.16
N ASN A 152 -18.99 -4.11 10.57
CA ASN A 152 -17.79 -4.05 11.39
C ASN A 152 -16.62 -3.41 10.62
N ILE A 153 -16.47 -3.73 9.33
CA ILE A 153 -15.46 -3.09 8.47
C ILE A 153 -15.76 -1.59 8.35
N LEU A 154 -17.00 -1.19 8.08
CA LEU A 154 -17.41 0.21 8.02
C LEU A 154 -17.07 0.97 9.31
N ASN A 155 -17.34 0.36 10.48
CA ASN A 155 -17.03 0.97 11.77
C ASN A 155 -15.52 1.24 11.93
N HIS A 156 -14.65 0.33 11.47
CA HIS A 156 -13.20 0.55 11.48
C HIS A 156 -12.78 1.65 10.50
N VAL A 157 -13.39 1.72 9.32
CA VAL A 157 -13.13 2.79 8.35
C VAL A 157 -13.55 4.16 8.90
N LEU A 158 -14.71 4.24 9.54
CA LEU A 158 -15.19 5.48 10.16
C LEU A 158 -14.29 5.96 11.31
N VAL A 159 -13.66 5.04 12.04
CA VAL A 159 -12.62 5.41 13.05
C VAL A 159 -11.47 6.15 12.37
N ALA A 160 -10.96 5.64 11.23
CA ALA A 160 -9.91 6.34 10.48
C ALA A 160 -10.37 7.73 9.99
N GLU A 161 -11.59 7.82 9.48
CA GLU A 161 -12.19 9.09 9.03
C GLU A 161 -12.30 10.09 10.18
N TYR A 162 -12.81 9.67 11.34
CA TYR A 162 -13.00 10.55 12.51
C TYR A 162 -11.67 10.92 13.19
N PHE A 163 -10.63 10.09 13.05
CA PHE A 163 -9.27 10.49 13.42
C PHE A 163 -8.64 11.49 12.45
N GLY A 164 -9.32 11.83 11.36
CA GLY A 164 -8.82 12.78 10.35
C GLY A 164 -7.72 12.22 9.48
N MET A 165 -7.62 10.90 9.34
CA MET A 165 -6.65 10.27 8.45
C MET A 165 -6.91 10.64 6.99
N SER A 166 -5.86 10.63 6.17
CA SER A 166 -5.95 11.04 4.76
C SER A 166 -6.50 9.92 3.87
N PHE A 167 -6.21 8.67 4.20
CA PHE A 167 -6.61 7.48 3.46
C PHE A 167 -6.96 6.34 4.40
N ILE A 168 -7.76 5.42 3.88
CA ILE A 168 -7.89 4.06 4.41
C ILE A 168 -7.30 3.07 3.41
N TYR A 169 -6.41 2.22 3.86
CA TYR A 169 -5.84 1.12 3.07
C TYR A 169 -6.52 -0.18 3.48
N LEU A 170 -7.17 -0.81 2.51
CA LEU A 170 -7.84 -2.10 2.65
C LEU A 170 -6.94 -3.17 2.03
N GLU A 171 -6.47 -4.12 2.84
CA GLU A 171 -5.50 -5.15 2.45
C GLU A 171 -6.12 -6.53 2.56
N ASN A 172 -6.10 -7.28 1.45
CA ASN A 172 -6.51 -8.69 1.41
C ASN A 172 -5.35 -9.68 1.57
N GLY A 173 -4.13 -9.18 1.66
CA GLY A 173 -2.91 -9.96 1.80
C GLY A 173 -2.11 -10.12 0.52
N SER A 174 -0.79 -10.07 0.68
CA SER A 174 0.14 -10.31 -0.42
C SER A 174 0.03 -11.75 -0.92
N GLY A 175 -0.15 -11.92 -2.23
CA GLY A 175 -0.33 -13.23 -2.86
C GLY A 175 -1.72 -13.84 -2.69
N ALA A 176 -2.71 -13.10 -2.20
CA ALA A 176 -4.09 -13.55 -2.16
C ALA A 176 -4.59 -13.93 -3.57
N GLU A 177 -5.38 -14.99 -3.67
CA GLU A 177 -5.92 -15.48 -4.95
C GLU A 177 -6.91 -14.49 -5.59
N ASN A 178 -7.66 -13.77 -4.75
CA ASN A 178 -8.67 -12.80 -5.19
C ASN A 178 -8.44 -11.46 -4.51
N CYS A 179 -8.86 -10.38 -5.16
CA CYS A 179 -8.93 -9.06 -4.54
C CYS A 179 -10.15 -8.95 -3.60
N ILE A 180 -10.20 -7.86 -2.83
CA ILE A 180 -11.38 -7.51 -2.02
C ILE A 180 -12.63 -7.43 -2.90
N ASP A 181 -13.77 -7.96 -2.39
CA ASP A 181 -15.03 -7.94 -3.12
C ASP A 181 -15.46 -6.49 -3.43
N CYS A 182 -15.75 -6.25 -4.70
CA CYS A 182 -16.22 -4.95 -5.18
C CYS A 182 -17.51 -4.49 -4.48
N LYS A 183 -18.37 -5.41 -4.05
CA LYS A 183 -19.59 -5.07 -3.29
C LYS A 183 -19.26 -4.43 -1.94
N LEU A 184 -18.19 -4.89 -1.26
CA LEU A 184 -17.73 -4.26 -0.04
C LEU A 184 -17.20 -2.84 -0.34
N ILE A 185 -16.43 -2.66 -1.43
CA ILE A 185 -15.92 -1.34 -1.82
C ILE A 185 -17.07 -0.38 -2.13
N GLU A 186 -18.08 -0.82 -2.90
CA GLU A 186 -19.29 -0.03 -3.20
C GLU A 186 -20.06 0.34 -1.92
N TYR A 187 -20.23 -0.64 -1.02
CA TYR A 187 -20.90 -0.43 0.26
C TYR A 187 -20.20 0.65 1.10
N LEU A 188 -18.87 0.59 1.19
CA LEU A 188 -18.06 1.59 1.91
C LEU A 188 -18.11 2.95 1.20
N ASN A 189 -17.88 2.97 -0.13
CA ASN A 189 -17.83 4.20 -0.92
C ASN A 189 -19.08 5.07 -0.78
N SER A 190 -20.25 4.44 -0.62
CA SER A 190 -21.51 5.17 -0.43
C SER A 190 -21.71 5.77 0.98
N ARG A 191 -20.84 5.43 1.96
CA ARG A 191 -21.01 5.75 3.39
C ARG A 191 -19.85 6.51 4.03
N ILE A 192 -18.73 6.64 3.32
CA ILE A 192 -17.50 7.28 3.83
C ILE A 192 -17.09 8.45 2.95
N LYS A 193 -16.25 9.33 3.49
CA LYS A 193 -15.61 10.44 2.75
C LYS A 193 -14.11 10.26 2.59
N ILE A 194 -13.52 9.37 3.38
CA ILE A 194 -12.09 9.07 3.29
C ILE A 194 -11.81 8.23 2.04
N PRO A 195 -10.83 8.61 1.19
CA PRO A 195 -10.51 7.84 0.00
C PRO A 195 -9.86 6.50 0.34
N MET A 196 -10.20 5.46 -0.46
CA MET A 196 -9.75 4.09 -0.27
C MET A 196 -8.55 3.76 -1.16
N ILE A 197 -7.53 3.14 -0.57
CA ILE A 197 -6.47 2.41 -1.26
C ILE A 197 -6.78 0.92 -1.10
N VAL A 198 -6.77 0.15 -2.18
CA VAL A 198 -7.09 -1.29 -2.15
C VAL A 198 -5.90 -2.10 -2.63
N GLY A 199 -5.43 -3.04 -1.80
CA GLY A 199 -4.32 -3.93 -2.10
C GLY A 199 -4.62 -5.40 -1.82
N GLY A 200 -3.76 -6.28 -2.34
CA GLY A 200 -3.86 -7.73 -2.21
C GLY A 200 -4.76 -8.38 -3.28
N GLY A 201 -4.23 -9.40 -3.97
CA GLY A 201 -4.96 -10.23 -4.93
C GLY A 201 -5.36 -9.55 -6.25
N VAL A 202 -4.89 -8.34 -6.53
CA VAL A 202 -5.18 -7.64 -7.79
C VAL A 202 -4.19 -8.09 -8.87
N THR A 203 -4.65 -8.90 -9.81
CA THR A 203 -3.78 -9.57 -10.81
C THR A 203 -4.23 -9.39 -12.26
N THR A 204 -5.40 -8.81 -12.50
CA THR A 204 -5.97 -8.67 -13.84
C THR A 204 -6.44 -7.23 -14.12
N LYS A 205 -6.45 -6.86 -15.41
CA LYS A 205 -7.05 -5.60 -15.87
C LYS A 205 -8.52 -5.45 -15.40
N ASN A 206 -9.29 -6.53 -15.49
CA ASN A 206 -10.71 -6.48 -15.07
C ASN A 206 -10.84 -6.17 -13.57
N SER A 207 -10.02 -6.79 -12.72
CA SER A 207 -10.04 -6.48 -11.27
C SER A 207 -9.70 -5.01 -10.97
N ILE A 208 -8.75 -4.42 -11.72
CA ILE A 208 -8.42 -2.98 -11.60
C ILE A 208 -9.63 -2.12 -11.99
N LEU A 209 -10.26 -2.43 -13.13
CA LEU A 209 -11.41 -1.66 -13.63
C LEU A 209 -12.65 -1.81 -12.73
N ASP A 210 -12.88 -3.00 -12.18
CA ASP A 210 -14.03 -3.26 -11.32
C ASP A 210 -13.85 -2.57 -9.95
N LEU A 211 -12.66 -2.59 -9.36
CA LEU A 211 -12.34 -1.82 -8.15
C LEU A 211 -12.46 -0.30 -8.37
N LYS A 212 -12.02 0.20 -9.55
CA LYS A 212 -12.23 1.59 -9.94
C LYS A 212 -13.71 1.96 -9.97
N LYS A 213 -14.55 1.14 -10.65
CA LYS A 213 -16.01 1.35 -10.73
C LYS A 213 -16.66 1.30 -9.35
N ALA A 214 -16.19 0.41 -8.46
CA ALA A 214 -16.68 0.27 -7.10
C ALA A 214 -16.35 1.49 -6.21
N GLY A 215 -15.40 2.33 -6.61
CA GLY A 215 -15.04 3.56 -5.90
C GLY A 215 -13.69 3.55 -5.19
N ALA A 216 -12.83 2.57 -5.48
CA ALA A 216 -11.44 2.65 -5.03
C ALA A 216 -10.75 3.89 -5.63
N ARG A 217 -10.02 4.64 -4.79
CA ARG A 217 -9.23 5.79 -5.23
C ARG A 217 -7.88 5.36 -5.81
N PHE A 218 -7.27 4.38 -5.18
CA PHE A 218 -6.04 3.74 -5.63
C PHE A 218 -6.14 2.24 -5.54
N VAL A 219 -5.52 1.57 -6.50
CA VAL A 219 -5.29 0.13 -6.48
C VAL A 219 -3.79 -0.13 -6.43
N VAL A 220 -3.36 -1.10 -5.62
CA VAL A 220 -1.95 -1.44 -5.43
C VAL A 220 -1.64 -2.77 -6.09
N LEU A 221 -0.62 -2.77 -6.95
CA LEU A 221 -0.08 -3.95 -7.61
C LEU A 221 1.30 -4.28 -7.01
N GLY A 222 1.46 -5.45 -6.43
CA GLY A 222 2.73 -5.95 -5.89
C GLY A 222 3.12 -7.27 -6.53
N THR A 223 2.64 -8.39 -6.02
CA THR A 223 2.99 -9.75 -6.43
C THR A 223 2.92 -9.98 -7.95
N VAL A 224 1.91 -9.43 -8.62
CA VAL A 224 1.74 -9.56 -10.07
C VAL A 224 2.90 -8.92 -10.85
N LEU A 225 3.46 -7.80 -10.34
CA LEU A 225 4.61 -7.13 -10.94
C LEU A 225 5.90 -7.90 -10.68
N GLU A 226 6.06 -8.45 -9.46
CA GLU A 226 7.22 -9.30 -9.12
C GLU A 226 7.27 -10.57 -9.97
N GLN A 227 6.12 -11.17 -10.23
CA GLN A 227 6.02 -12.37 -11.07
C GLN A 227 6.22 -12.07 -12.55
N ASN A 228 5.85 -10.87 -13.01
CA ASN A 228 5.89 -10.47 -14.42
C ASN A 228 6.51 -9.06 -14.56
N PRO A 229 7.82 -8.91 -14.33
CA PRO A 229 8.50 -7.60 -14.40
C PRO A 229 8.78 -7.16 -15.84
N ASN A 230 7.80 -7.32 -16.74
CA ASN A 230 7.91 -7.04 -18.17
C ASN A 230 7.00 -5.87 -18.53
N SER A 231 7.54 -4.88 -19.23
CA SER A 231 6.85 -3.64 -19.58
C SER A 231 5.61 -3.88 -20.46
N GLU A 232 5.67 -4.80 -21.40
CA GLU A 232 4.54 -5.14 -22.27
C GLU A 232 3.37 -5.77 -21.49
N PHE A 233 3.69 -6.73 -20.60
CA PHE A 233 2.69 -7.33 -19.70
C PHE A 233 2.01 -6.25 -18.86
N ILE A 234 2.81 -5.35 -18.24
CA ILE A 234 2.31 -4.29 -17.38
C ILE A 234 1.46 -3.29 -18.19
N SER A 235 1.88 -2.94 -19.41
CA SER A 235 1.08 -2.10 -20.30
C SER A 235 -0.30 -2.68 -20.58
N ASN A 236 -0.35 -3.99 -20.89
CA ASN A 236 -1.61 -4.69 -21.13
C ASN A 236 -2.48 -4.79 -19.86
N LEU A 237 -1.87 -4.83 -18.69
CA LEU A 237 -2.58 -4.86 -17.39
C LEU A 237 -3.22 -3.51 -17.07
N LEU A 238 -2.57 -2.40 -17.43
CA LEU A 238 -3.01 -1.04 -17.10
C LEU A 238 -3.89 -0.39 -18.19
N SER A 239 -3.78 -0.83 -19.45
CA SER A 239 -4.53 -0.27 -20.59
C SER A 239 -5.99 -0.75 -20.60
#